data_dead9be346ecc49f104d257a2f9bbbc2
#
_entry.id   dead9be346ecc49f104d257a2f9bbbc2
#
_cell.length_a   1.000
_cell.length_b   1.000
_cell.length_c   1.000
_cell.angle_alpha   90.00
_cell.angle_beta   90.00
_cell.angle_gamma   90.00
#
_symmetry.space_group_name_H-M   'P 1'
#
loop_
_entity.id
_entity.type
_entity.pdbx_description
1 polymer ?
#
loop_
_entity_poly.entity_id
_entity_poly.type
_entity_poly.pdbx_seq_one_letter_code
_entity_poly.pdbx_strand_id
1 'polypeptide(L)'
;MDIRSGQRLAWANKKAKDFNTTDVPLEFCLLQGEVAEAFDAWRKGREDVGEELADIAIYLFSLAEMTGVDLQDEVEAKLTKNAGRSYRQLSNGVLVKSDDRGTDSA
;
A
#
# COMPACT_ATOMS: atom_id res chain seq x y z
N MET A 1 -0.83 -11.65 -13.69
CA MET A 1 -1.61 -11.50 -12.44
C MET A 1 -1.99 -10.05 -12.29
N ASP A 2 -3.24 -9.76 -11.97
CA ASP A 2 -3.69 -8.42 -11.61
C ASP A 2 -3.75 -8.25 -10.09
N ILE A 3 -4.09 -7.05 -9.63
CA ILE A 3 -4.17 -6.76 -8.19
C ILE A 3 -5.25 -7.63 -7.53
N ARG A 4 -6.41 -7.78 -8.19
CA ARG A 4 -7.52 -8.56 -7.65
C ARG A 4 -7.16 -10.02 -7.46
N SER A 5 -6.50 -10.66 -8.43
CA SER A 5 -6.07 -12.04 -8.30
C SER A 5 -4.95 -12.18 -7.28
N GLY A 6 -4.04 -11.22 -7.19
CA GLY A 6 -3.01 -11.18 -6.17
C GLY A 6 -3.58 -11.12 -4.77
N GLN A 7 -4.60 -10.29 -4.57
CA GLN A 7 -5.30 -10.17 -3.30
C GLN A 7 -5.95 -11.50 -2.88
N ARG A 8 -6.60 -12.18 -3.82
CA ARG A 8 -7.21 -13.50 -3.57
C ARG A 8 -6.18 -14.56 -3.23
N LEU A 9 -5.08 -14.60 -3.97
CA LEU A 9 -4.01 -15.58 -3.75
C LEU A 9 -3.32 -15.37 -2.39
N ALA A 10 -3.04 -14.13 -2.03
CA ALA A 10 -2.45 -13.80 -0.73
C ALA A 10 -3.38 -14.22 0.40
N TRP A 11 -4.68 -13.96 0.25
CA TRP A 11 -5.67 -14.34 1.26
C TRP A 11 -5.79 -15.85 1.41
N ALA A 12 -5.86 -16.59 0.30
CA ALA A 12 -5.92 -18.05 0.32
C ALA A 12 -4.70 -18.66 1.03
N ASN A 13 -3.52 -18.14 0.74
CA ASN A 13 -2.29 -18.61 1.39
C ASN A 13 -2.30 -18.30 2.89
N LYS A 14 -2.77 -17.12 3.27
CA LYS A 14 -2.86 -16.70 4.65
C LYS A 14 -3.76 -17.63 5.47
N LYS A 15 -4.92 -17.98 4.91
CA LYS A 15 -5.85 -18.92 5.56
C LYS A 15 -5.25 -20.32 5.65
N ALA A 16 -4.59 -20.79 4.58
CA ALA A 16 -3.99 -22.13 4.55
C ALA A 16 -2.85 -22.29 5.56
N LYS A 17 -2.16 -21.19 5.90
CA LYS A 17 -1.03 -21.18 6.84
C LYS A 17 -1.44 -20.80 8.26
N ASP A 18 -2.72 -20.61 8.55
CA ASP A 18 -3.24 -20.16 9.83
C ASP A 18 -2.62 -18.83 10.30
N PHE A 19 -2.30 -17.96 9.38
CA PHE A 19 -1.84 -16.61 9.69
C PHE A 19 -3.00 -15.74 10.17
N ASN A 20 -2.70 -14.56 10.71
CA ASN A 20 -3.70 -13.64 11.23
C ASN A 20 -4.73 -13.26 10.15
N THR A 21 -6.01 -13.53 10.40
CA THR A 21 -7.10 -13.19 9.49
C THR A 21 -8.14 -12.26 10.12
N THR A 22 -8.01 -11.92 11.39
CA THR A 22 -9.05 -11.22 12.14
C THR A 22 -8.57 -9.97 12.86
N ASP A 23 -7.32 -9.93 13.28
CA ASP A 23 -6.78 -8.80 14.06
C ASP A 23 -6.22 -7.74 13.10
N VAL A 24 -7.05 -6.78 12.72
CA VAL A 24 -6.69 -5.71 11.79
C VAL A 24 -5.57 -4.81 12.34
N PRO A 25 -5.64 -4.32 13.59
CA PRO A 25 -4.53 -3.52 14.14
C PRO A 25 -3.18 -4.24 14.11
N LEU A 26 -3.16 -5.54 14.43
CA LEU A 26 -1.94 -6.33 14.34
C LEU A 26 -1.41 -6.36 12.91
N GLU A 27 -2.27 -6.56 11.93
CA GLU A 27 -1.86 -6.61 10.53
C GLU A 27 -1.26 -5.28 10.06
N PHE A 28 -1.80 -4.15 10.50
CA PHE A 28 -1.19 -2.85 10.24
C PHE A 28 0.22 -2.73 10.83
N CYS A 29 0.40 -3.22 12.05
CA CYS A 29 1.72 -3.21 12.69
C CYS A 29 2.72 -4.08 11.93
N LEU A 30 2.28 -5.25 11.45
CA LEU A 30 3.12 -6.15 10.67
C LEU A 30 3.51 -5.53 9.34
N LEU A 31 2.57 -4.84 8.66
CA LEU A 31 2.86 -4.11 7.43
C LEU A 31 3.92 -3.03 7.66
N GLN A 32 3.81 -2.27 8.73
CA GLN A 32 4.81 -1.25 9.07
C GLN A 32 6.18 -1.87 9.30
N GLY A 33 6.23 -3.05 9.93
CA GLY A 33 7.46 -3.81 10.10
C GLY A 33 8.11 -4.18 8.77
N GLU A 34 7.32 -4.62 7.79
CA GLU A 34 7.81 -4.95 6.45
C GLU A 34 8.35 -3.71 5.73
N VAL A 35 7.70 -2.55 5.88
CA VAL A 35 8.19 -1.30 5.32
C VAL A 35 9.54 -0.94 5.92
N ALA A 36 9.71 -1.09 7.23
CA ALA A 36 10.98 -0.84 7.91
C ALA A 36 12.08 -1.78 7.43
N GLU A 37 11.77 -3.06 7.22
CA GLU A 37 12.71 -4.05 6.68
C GLU A 37 13.14 -3.71 5.25
N ALA A 38 12.20 -3.27 4.40
CA ALA A 38 12.52 -2.86 3.04
C ALA A 38 13.46 -1.64 3.02
N PHE A 39 13.19 -0.66 3.87
CA PHE A 39 14.06 0.51 4.01
C PHE A 39 15.46 0.12 4.47
N ASP A 40 15.54 -0.77 5.45
CA ASP A 40 16.82 -1.24 5.97
C ASP A 40 17.62 -2.00 4.90
N ALA A 41 16.96 -2.86 4.13
CA ALA A 41 17.56 -3.57 3.01
C ALA A 41 18.12 -2.60 1.97
N TRP A 42 17.36 -1.57 1.59
CA TRP A 42 17.80 -0.57 0.64
C TRP A 42 18.97 0.25 1.20
N ARG A 43 18.86 0.71 2.44
CA ARG A 43 19.88 1.53 3.09
C ARG A 43 21.23 0.82 3.17
N LYS A 44 21.21 -0.49 3.40
CA LYS A 44 22.41 -1.33 3.51
C LYS A 44 22.92 -1.84 2.16
N GLY A 45 22.25 -1.51 1.06
CA GLY A 45 22.62 -1.97 -0.29
C GLY A 45 22.42 -3.47 -0.49
N ARG A 46 21.47 -4.09 0.21
CA ARG A 46 21.18 -5.52 0.07
C ARG A 46 20.44 -5.80 -1.25
N GLU A 47 20.61 -7.01 -1.78
CA GLU A 47 20.02 -7.41 -3.05
C GLU A 47 18.54 -7.80 -2.96
N ASP A 48 18.02 -7.99 -1.74
CA ASP A 48 16.66 -8.49 -1.51
C ASP A 48 15.59 -7.39 -1.35
N VAL A 49 15.88 -6.15 -1.76
CA VAL A 49 14.90 -5.05 -1.68
C VAL A 49 13.62 -5.39 -2.44
N GLY A 50 13.74 -5.98 -3.64
CA GLY A 50 12.56 -6.38 -4.42
C GLY A 50 11.68 -7.38 -3.69
N GLU A 51 12.29 -8.36 -3.01
CA GLU A 51 11.57 -9.34 -2.21
C GLU A 51 10.85 -8.69 -1.02
N GLU A 52 11.51 -7.75 -0.35
CA GLU A 52 10.91 -7.00 0.76
C GLU A 52 9.74 -6.13 0.30
N LEU A 53 9.86 -5.50 -0.87
CA LEU A 53 8.74 -4.74 -1.45
C LEU A 53 7.56 -5.66 -1.80
N ALA A 54 7.83 -6.87 -2.27
CA ALA A 54 6.80 -7.87 -2.53
C ALA A 54 6.07 -8.26 -1.23
N ASP A 55 6.78 -8.41 -0.12
CA ASP A 55 6.18 -8.68 1.18
C ASP A 55 5.23 -7.56 1.61
N ILE A 56 5.60 -6.31 1.39
CA ILE A 56 4.73 -5.15 1.65
C ILE A 56 3.43 -5.29 0.86
N ALA A 57 3.51 -5.60 -0.44
CA ALA A 57 2.33 -5.76 -1.28
C ALA A 57 1.44 -6.90 -0.80
N ILE A 58 2.01 -8.02 -0.38
CA ILE A 58 1.26 -9.18 0.12
C ILE A 58 0.53 -8.83 1.41
N TYR A 59 1.16 -8.14 2.35
CA TYR A 59 0.48 -7.66 3.56
C TYR A 59 -0.65 -6.69 3.24
N LEU A 60 -0.43 -5.80 2.28
CA LEU A 60 -1.46 -4.86 1.84
C LEU A 60 -2.67 -5.58 1.23
N PHE A 61 -2.43 -6.60 0.40
CA PHE A 61 -3.50 -7.44 -0.15
C PHE A 61 -4.31 -8.11 0.95
N SER A 62 -3.64 -8.63 1.97
CA SER A 62 -4.31 -9.24 3.13
C SER A 62 -5.16 -8.24 3.89
N LEU A 63 -4.65 -7.03 4.12
CA LEU A 63 -5.41 -5.96 4.76
C LEU A 63 -6.66 -5.58 3.96
N ALA A 64 -6.56 -5.55 2.64
CA ALA A 64 -7.72 -5.26 1.79
C ALA A 64 -8.82 -6.31 2.02
N GLU A 65 -8.47 -7.59 2.04
CA GLU A 65 -9.44 -8.65 2.37
C GLU A 65 -10.03 -8.51 3.77
N MET A 66 -9.18 -8.27 4.77
CA MET A 66 -9.62 -8.14 6.16
C MET A 66 -10.58 -6.97 6.36
N THR A 67 -10.46 -5.93 5.58
CA THR A 67 -11.27 -4.70 5.67
C THR A 67 -12.41 -4.65 4.64
N GLY A 68 -12.57 -5.69 3.83
CA GLY A 68 -13.65 -5.76 2.83
C GLY A 68 -13.46 -4.84 1.64
N VAL A 69 -12.22 -4.55 1.26
CA VAL A 69 -11.87 -3.62 0.18
C VAL A 69 -11.44 -4.40 -1.07
N ASP A 70 -11.96 -4.02 -2.24
CA ASP A 70 -11.41 -4.46 -3.52
C ASP A 70 -10.29 -3.48 -3.89
N LEU A 71 -9.05 -3.88 -3.66
CA LEU A 71 -7.91 -3.00 -3.81
C LEU A 71 -7.69 -2.57 -5.26
N GLN A 72 -7.99 -3.44 -6.23
CA GLN A 72 -7.86 -3.08 -7.65
C GLN A 72 -8.77 -1.91 -8.00
N ASP A 73 -10.03 -1.99 -7.61
CA ASP A 73 -10.98 -0.91 -7.86
C ASP A 73 -10.54 0.39 -7.19
N GLU A 74 -10.06 0.29 -5.95
CA GLU A 74 -9.60 1.47 -5.20
C GLU A 74 -8.35 2.10 -5.84
N VAL A 75 -7.40 1.28 -6.27
CA VAL A 75 -6.19 1.77 -6.95
C VAL A 75 -6.55 2.43 -8.28
N GLU A 76 -7.41 1.79 -9.08
CA GLU A 76 -7.83 2.36 -10.36
C GLU A 76 -8.55 3.69 -10.17
N ALA A 77 -9.49 3.77 -9.22
CA ALA A 77 -10.20 5.00 -8.91
C ALA A 77 -9.25 6.09 -8.42
N LYS A 78 -8.28 5.72 -7.59
CA LYS A 78 -7.30 6.67 -7.04
C LYS A 78 -6.35 7.19 -8.12
N LEU A 79 -5.90 6.34 -9.02
CA LEU A 79 -5.06 6.76 -10.14
C LEU A 79 -5.80 7.76 -11.05
N THR A 80 -7.07 7.50 -11.34
CA THR A 80 -7.91 8.43 -12.12
C THR A 80 -8.04 9.77 -11.40
N LYS A 81 -8.33 9.73 -10.11
CA LYS A 81 -8.46 10.93 -9.29
C LYS A 81 -7.14 11.73 -9.25
N ASN A 82 -6.02 11.05 -9.07
CA ASN A 82 -4.71 11.69 -9.01
C ASN A 82 -4.32 12.32 -10.36
N ALA A 83 -4.68 11.70 -11.48
CA ALA A 83 -4.41 12.25 -12.81
C ALA A 83 -5.11 13.58 -13.05
N GLY A 84 -6.28 13.80 -12.41
CA GLY A 84 -7.02 15.04 -12.51
C GLY A 84 -6.65 16.11 -11.46
N ARG A 85 -5.71 15.82 -10.57
CA ARG A 85 -5.33 16.75 -9.51
C ARG A 85 -4.24 17.69 -9.93
N SER A 86 -4.33 18.95 -9.44
CA SER A 86 -3.26 19.92 -9.50
C SER A 86 -2.47 19.89 -8.18
N TYR A 87 -1.20 20.26 -8.27
CA TYR A 87 -0.29 20.32 -7.13
C TYR A 87 0.44 21.65 -7.15
N ARG A 88 0.73 22.19 -5.97
CA ARG A 88 1.64 23.32 -5.81
C ARG A 88 2.79 22.96 -4.89
N GLN A 89 3.93 23.54 -5.14
CA GLN A 89 5.13 23.30 -4.35
C GLN A 89 5.20 24.30 -3.20
N LEU A 90 5.40 23.81 -1.98
CA LEU A 90 5.69 24.63 -0.81
C LEU A 90 7.15 25.10 -0.84
N SER A 91 7.48 26.09 -0.03
CA SER A 91 8.82 26.65 0.04
C SER A 91 9.90 25.63 0.45
N ASN A 92 9.50 24.55 1.14
CA ASN A 92 10.40 23.46 1.53
C ASN A 92 10.53 22.35 0.48
N GLY A 93 9.92 22.53 -0.71
CA GLY A 93 9.96 21.53 -1.79
C GLY A 93 8.85 20.50 -1.75
N VAL A 94 8.01 20.49 -0.71
CA VAL A 94 6.90 19.55 -0.60
C VAL A 94 5.77 19.98 -1.52
N LEU A 95 5.15 18.99 -2.24
CA LEU A 95 3.98 19.21 -3.07
C LEU A 95 2.72 18.98 -2.25
N VAL A 96 1.77 19.89 -2.34
CA VAL A 96 0.45 19.75 -1.72
C VAL A 96 -0.63 19.75 -2.79
N LYS A 97 -1.73 19.03 -2.52
CA LYS A 97 -2.84 18.91 -3.46
C LYS A 97 -3.64 20.22 -3.49
N SER A 98 -4.02 20.62 -4.70
CA SER A 98 -5.02 21.68 -4.90
C SER A 98 -6.30 21.02 -5.39
N ASP A 99 -7.46 21.49 -4.92
CA ASP A 99 -8.74 21.04 -5.45
C ASP A 99 -9.16 21.91 -6.67
N ASP A 100 -10.29 21.55 -7.29
CA ASP A 100 -10.80 22.27 -8.47
C ASP A 100 -11.14 23.73 -8.21
N ARG A 101 -11.23 24.14 -6.96
CA ARG A 101 -11.51 25.52 -6.56
C ARG A 101 -10.25 26.26 -6.15
N GLY A 102 -9.09 25.63 -6.29
CA GLY A 102 -7.81 26.21 -5.91
C GLY A 102 -7.54 26.19 -4.42
N THR A 103 -8.33 25.51 -3.62
CA THR A 103 -8.07 25.32 -2.19
C THR A 103 -7.18 24.11 -1.98
N ASP A 104 -6.30 24.18 -0.96
CA ASP A 104 -5.40 23.10 -0.65
C ASP A 104 -6.12 22.03 0.16
N SER A 105 -5.76 20.74 -0.07
CA SER A 105 -6.15 19.64 0.79
C SER A 105 -4.90 18.96 1.32
N ALA A 106 -4.86 18.77 2.61
CA ALA A 106 -3.74 18.11 3.29
C ALA A 106 -3.78 16.60 3.05
#